data_46b0f94cba4526eaa1f7a01aa913b55c
#
_entry.id   46b0f94cba4526eaa1f7a01aa913b55c
#
_cell.length_a   1.000
_cell.length_b   1.000
_cell.length_c   1.000
_cell.angle_alpha   90.00
_cell.angle_beta   90.00
_cell.angle_gamma   90.00
#
_symmetry.space_group_name_H-M   'P 1'
#
loop_
_entity.id
_entity.type
_entity.pdbx_description
1 polymer ?
#
loop_
_entity_poly.entity_id
_entity_poly.type
_entity_poly.pdbx_seq_one_letter_code
_entity_poly.pdbx_strand_id
1 'polypeptide(L)'
;QAHPEWSPAAIKSALMTTARQDVTDSAGPANAHAFDFGAGHIVPNDAMAPGLVYDITAAEYDEMEEAVLAADASAVNLPSVTMPRLANSHTLTRRVTNVGDEAGAWTVEIEAPPQTSVAVVPDSIALAPGESTSFDVTVNYLSGVLDLWRFGSITWRSDDHAVYSPVAVQPTSINAPEEITSFGGTGSESFEVEFGYSGAYAPQVHGLALPLILDGFVDNDPTKTFTFRETDGVTRHVISVTAGQLYARFALFDLLTDGDDDLDLYVYYCGLDGASCTRLGESGEPTSEERFDVFRPAEGLYAVHVHGFETDEVEGGPGANYRLLAWSFGEIDDRGNMSANGPAFVSAGTTGTVTVDWQGLVSNTIYLGGITHNPPQGQSGLTLVTIGN
;
A
#
# COMPACT_ATOMS: atom_id res chain seq x y z
N GLN A 1 20.42 -3.84 -25.67
CA GLN A 1 21.09 -5.01 -26.29
C GLN A 1 22.56 -5.17 -25.90
N ALA A 2 23.08 -4.31 -24.99
CA ALA A 2 24.45 -4.46 -24.48
C ALA A 2 24.57 -5.73 -23.60
N HIS A 3 23.54 -6.02 -22.82
CA HIS A 3 23.45 -7.15 -21.89
C HIS A 3 22.14 -7.91 -22.11
N PRO A 4 22.04 -8.74 -23.16
CA PRO A 4 20.81 -9.49 -23.46
C PRO A 4 20.50 -10.58 -22.41
N GLU A 5 21.49 -10.94 -21.59
CA GLU A 5 21.39 -11.91 -20.49
C GLU A 5 20.85 -11.34 -19.18
N TRP A 6 20.78 -10.01 -19.05
CA TRP A 6 20.26 -9.38 -17.83
C TRP A 6 18.75 -9.48 -17.77
N SER A 7 18.25 -9.70 -16.55
CA SER A 7 16.82 -9.64 -16.25
C SER A 7 16.28 -8.21 -16.43
N PRO A 8 14.97 -8.03 -16.62
CA PRO A 8 14.34 -6.70 -16.57
C PRO A 8 14.63 -5.95 -15.27
N ALA A 9 14.69 -6.65 -14.13
CA ALA A 9 15.01 -6.08 -12.83
C ALA A 9 16.46 -5.57 -12.77
N ALA A 10 17.42 -6.36 -13.24
CA ALA A 10 18.82 -5.94 -13.34
C ALA A 10 19.00 -4.71 -14.24
N ILE A 11 18.29 -4.66 -15.39
CA ILE A 11 18.30 -3.48 -16.30
C ILE A 11 17.71 -2.25 -15.60
N LYS A 12 16.55 -2.41 -14.94
CA LYS A 12 15.93 -1.33 -14.14
C LYS A 12 16.89 -0.84 -13.05
N SER A 13 17.52 -1.77 -12.34
CA SER A 13 18.52 -1.44 -11.31
C SER A 13 19.67 -0.63 -11.89
N ALA A 14 20.30 -1.09 -12.99
CA ALA A 14 21.41 -0.38 -13.64
C ALA A 14 21.03 1.06 -14.05
N LEU A 15 19.86 1.26 -14.63
CA LEU A 15 19.35 2.59 -15.01
C LEU A 15 19.09 3.50 -13.80
N MET A 16 18.62 2.94 -12.68
CA MET A 16 18.35 3.70 -11.45
C MET A 16 19.62 4.04 -10.69
N THR A 17 20.48 3.06 -10.47
CA THR A 17 21.64 3.20 -9.57
C THR A 17 22.77 4.04 -10.15
N THR A 18 22.81 4.22 -11.48
CA THR A 18 23.77 5.08 -12.19
C THR A 18 23.17 6.41 -12.64
N ALA A 19 21.92 6.69 -12.30
CA ALA A 19 21.28 7.97 -12.62
C ALA A 19 21.95 9.12 -11.85
N ARG A 20 22.00 10.30 -12.47
CA ARG A 20 22.52 11.49 -11.81
C ARG A 20 21.41 12.23 -11.04
N GLN A 21 21.74 12.73 -9.86
CA GLN A 21 20.79 13.37 -8.94
C GLN A 21 20.75 14.90 -9.05
N ASP A 22 21.61 15.52 -9.87
CA ASP A 22 21.66 16.96 -10.11
C ASP A 22 20.50 17.47 -11.00
N VAL A 23 19.29 17.09 -10.64
CA VAL A 23 18.05 17.47 -11.32
C VAL A 23 17.30 18.54 -10.56
N THR A 24 16.52 19.34 -11.28
CA THR A 24 15.73 20.43 -10.72
C THR A 24 14.28 20.27 -11.14
N ASP A 25 13.37 20.62 -10.25
CA ASP A 25 11.96 20.78 -10.57
C ASP A 25 11.64 22.22 -11.04
N SER A 26 10.35 22.51 -11.27
CA SER A 26 9.89 23.86 -11.66
C SER A 26 10.03 24.90 -10.54
N ALA A 27 10.21 24.47 -9.29
CA ALA A 27 10.41 25.33 -8.12
C ALA A 27 11.90 25.61 -7.86
N GLY A 28 12.80 24.88 -8.52
CA GLY A 28 14.25 25.02 -8.42
C GLY A 28 14.93 23.92 -7.61
N PRO A 29 16.27 23.87 -7.61
CA PRO A 29 17.02 22.73 -7.08
C PRO A 29 16.90 22.52 -5.56
N ALA A 30 16.50 23.53 -4.82
CA ALA A 30 16.46 23.46 -3.35
C ALA A 30 15.31 22.61 -2.81
N ASN A 31 14.31 22.30 -3.61
CA ASN A 31 13.09 21.58 -3.19
C ASN A 31 12.93 20.19 -3.83
N ALA A 32 13.77 19.83 -4.80
CA ALA A 32 13.68 18.52 -5.46
C ALA A 32 14.17 17.40 -4.54
N HIS A 33 13.40 16.32 -4.47
CA HIS A 33 13.71 15.13 -3.67
C HIS A 33 13.31 13.84 -4.43
N ALA A 34 13.55 12.68 -3.83
CA ALA A 34 13.36 11.40 -4.50
C ALA A 34 11.92 11.15 -5.03
N PHE A 35 10.89 11.79 -4.47
CA PHE A 35 9.53 11.69 -5.02
C PHE A 35 9.30 12.59 -6.24
N ASP A 36 10.16 13.59 -6.48
CA ASP A 36 10.07 14.45 -7.67
C ASP A 36 10.82 13.85 -8.84
N PHE A 37 12.00 13.24 -8.60
CA PHE A 37 12.87 12.75 -9.64
C PHE A 37 13.22 11.24 -9.58
N GLY A 38 12.67 10.49 -8.61
CA GLY A 38 12.99 9.06 -8.42
C GLY A 38 14.43 8.83 -8.03
N ALA A 39 15.15 8.04 -8.83
CA ALA A 39 16.59 7.84 -8.69
C ALA A 39 17.43 8.89 -9.42
N GLY A 40 16.82 9.74 -10.25
CA GLY A 40 17.50 10.79 -10.99
C GLY A 40 17.32 10.71 -12.51
N HIS A 41 18.13 11.50 -13.23
CA HIS A 41 18.15 11.49 -14.69
C HIS A 41 19.02 10.35 -15.22
N ILE A 42 18.46 9.53 -16.10
CA ILE A 42 19.13 8.35 -16.68
C ILE A 42 20.39 8.74 -17.44
N VAL A 43 21.50 8.04 -17.18
CA VAL A 43 22.77 8.11 -17.90
C VAL A 43 23.01 6.76 -18.59
N PRO A 44 22.58 6.57 -19.85
CA PRO A 44 22.60 5.24 -20.48
C PRO A 44 24.01 4.63 -20.61
N ASN A 45 25.04 5.46 -20.77
CA ASN A 45 26.41 4.96 -20.86
C ASN A 45 26.90 4.36 -19.53
N ASP A 46 26.57 4.99 -18.41
CA ASP A 46 26.96 4.51 -17.09
C ASP A 46 26.15 3.25 -16.70
N ALA A 47 24.89 3.19 -17.14
CA ALA A 47 24.02 2.03 -16.94
C ALA A 47 24.50 0.77 -17.68
N MET A 48 25.40 0.88 -18.67
CA MET A 48 26.02 -0.30 -19.31
C MET A 48 27.10 -0.97 -18.45
N ALA A 49 27.64 -0.26 -17.44
CA ALA A 49 28.66 -0.79 -16.54
C ALA A 49 28.39 -0.31 -15.09
N PRO A 50 27.31 -0.72 -14.44
CA PRO A 50 26.91 -0.22 -13.11
C PRO A 50 27.77 -0.75 -11.97
N GLY A 51 28.54 -1.82 -12.19
CA GLY A 51 29.30 -2.54 -11.17
C GLY A 51 28.41 -3.51 -10.38
N LEU A 52 27.41 -3.01 -9.64
CA LEU A 52 26.44 -3.83 -8.91
C LEU A 52 25.02 -3.60 -9.44
N VAL A 53 24.21 -4.65 -9.38
CA VAL A 53 22.75 -4.57 -9.62
C VAL A 53 21.97 -5.21 -8.48
N TYR A 54 20.79 -4.68 -8.22
CA TYR A 54 19.74 -5.33 -7.45
C TYR A 54 18.89 -6.12 -8.43
N ASP A 55 18.89 -7.44 -8.30
CA ASP A 55 18.14 -8.31 -9.19
C ASP A 55 16.98 -8.98 -8.45
N ILE A 56 15.88 -9.18 -9.15
CA ILE A 56 14.65 -9.80 -8.64
C ILE A 56 14.27 -10.90 -9.61
N THR A 57 14.14 -12.12 -9.13
CA THR A 57 13.70 -13.27 -9.93
C THR A 57 12.17 -13.27 -10.11
N ALA A 58 11.67 -14.04 -11.08
CA ALA A 58 10.23 -14.20 -11.28
C ALA A 58 9.54 -14.74 -10.01
N ALA A 59 10.14 -15.73 -9.33
CA ALA A 59 9.60 -16.27 -8.08
C ALA A 59 9.52 -15.21 -6.94
N GLU A 60 10.52 -14.33 -6.86
CA GLU A 60 10.48 -13.21 -5.89
C GLU A 60 9.41 -12.16 -6.25
N TYR A 61 9.05 -12.03 -7.54
CA TYR A 61 7.90 -11.21 -7.94
C TYR A 61 6.57 -11.86 -7.58
N ASP A 62 6.44 -13.18 -7.75
CA ASP A 62 5.23 -13.92 -7.36
C ASP A 62 5.03 -13.85 -5.82
N GLU A 63 6.12 -14.05 -5.04
CA GLU A 63 6.09 -13.86 -3.58
C GLU A 63 5.76 -12.41 -3.18
N MET A 64 6.17 -11.42 -3.99
CA MET A 64 5.85 -10.02 -3.78
C MET A 64 4.38 -9.72 -3.99
N GLU A 65 3.73 -10.31 -4.98
CA GLU A 65 2.30 -10.14 -5.21
C GLU A 65 1.51 -10.59 -3.98
N GLU A 66 1.85 -11.72 -3.39
CA GLU A 66 1.28 -12.18 -2.12
C GLU A 66 1.64 -11.22 -0.95
N ALA A 67 2.87 -10.70 -0.90
CA ALA A 67 3.32 -9.78 0.15
C ALA A 67 2.73 -8.37 0.01
N VAL A 68 2.48 -7.89 -1.19
CA VAL A 68 1.76 -6.62 -1.45
C VAL A 68 0.33 -6.74 -0.96
N LEU A 69 -0.32 -7.89 -1.15
CA LEU A 69 -1.62 -8.20 -0.56
C LEU A 69 -1.54 -8.27 0.98
N ALA A 70 -0.37 -8.62 1.54
CA ALA A 70 -0.07 -8.62 2.98
C ALA A 70 0.52 -7.30 3.53
N ALA A 71 0.59 -6.23 2.73
CA ALA A 71 1.02 -4.87 3.08
C ALA A 71 2.51 -4.64 3.39
N ASP A 72 3.44 -5.47 2.94
CA ASP A 72 4.89 -5.20 3.10
C ASP A 72 5.70 -5.28 1.79
N ALA A 73 5.46 -4.36 0.88
CA ALA A 73 6.26 -4.19 -0.33
C ALA A 73 7.69 -3.66 -0.06
N SER A 74 8.01 -3.28 1.18
CA SER A 74 9.32 -2.72 1.53
C SER A 74 10.45 -3.76 1.51
N ALA A 75 10.13 -5.05 1.68
CA ALA A 75 11.07 -6.16 1.65
C ALA A 75 11.61 -6.49 0.26
N VAL A 76 10.93 -6.04 -0.81
CA VAL A 76 11.32 -6.30 -2.19
C VAL A 76 12.72 -5.75 -2.48
N ASN A 77 13.54 -6.54 -3.21
CA ASN A 77 14.93 -6.19 -3.53
C ASN A 77 15.06 -5.07 -4.57
N LEU A 78 14.37 -3.94 -4.35
CA LEU A 78 14.45 -2.76 -5.21
C LEU A 78 15.71 -1.93 -4.93
N PRO A 79 16.27 -1.24 -5.94
CA PRO A 79 17.38 -0.32 -5.78
C PRO A 79 16.95 1.01 -5.12
N SER A 80 16.11 0.92 -4.11
CA SER A 80 15.62 2.01 -3.27
C SER A 80 15.23 1.46 -1.90
N VAL A 81 15.22 2.34 -0.90
CA VAL A 81 14.77 2.01 0.46
C VAL A 81 13.63 2.94 0.81
N THR A 82 12.44 2.38 1.03
CA THR A 82 11.26 3.17 1.41
C THR A 82 10.63 2.58 2.66
N MET A 83 10.43 3.41 3.67
CA MET A 83 9.79 3.04 4.94
C MET A 83 8.67 4.03 5.25
N PRO A 84 7.44 3.78 4.79
CA PRO A 84 6.31 4.72 4.93
C PRO A 84 5.77 4.81 6.36
N ARG A 85 6.14 3.86 7.22
CA ARG A 85 5.67 3.79 8.61
C ARG A 85 6.81 3.38 9.55
N LEU A 86 7.75 4.30 9.79
CA LEU A 86 8.88 4.05 10.68
C LEU A 86 8.50 4.38 12.12
N ALA A 87 8.03 3.39 12.87
CA ALA A 87 7.68 3.53 14.28
C ALA A 87 8.88 3.33 15.21
N ASN A 88 9.98 3.99 15.01
CA ASN A 88 11.25 4.00 15.74
C ASN A 88 12.42 3.39 14.97
N SER A 89 12.44 2.08 14.72
CA SER A 89 13.54 1.38 14.02
C SER A 89 12.99 0.33 13.08
N HIS A 90 13.52 0.27 11.87
CA HIS A 90 13.19 -0.81 10.94
C HIS A 90 14.42 -1.25 10.16
N THR A 91 14.53 -2.56 9.89
CA THR A 91 15.63 -3.16 9.14
C THR A 91 15.10 -3.84 7.90
N LEU A 92 15.68 -3.52 6.75
CA LEU A 92 15.39 -4.17 5.47
C LEU A 92 16.65 -4.89 4.98
N THR A 93 16.49 -6.11 4.47
CA THR A 93 17.57 -6.82 3.77
C THR A 93 17.52 -6.49 2.29
N ARG A 94 18.69 -6.28 1.69
CA ARG A 94 18.90 -6.08 0.26
C ARG A 94 19.97 -7.03 -0.24
N ARG A 95 19.94 -7.37 -1.52
CA ARG A 95 20.92 -8.22 -2.19
C ARG A 95 21.46 -7.51 -3.42
N VAL A 96 22.78 -7.52 -3.59
CA VAL A 96 23.45 -7.01 -4.80
C VAL A 96 24.30 -8.09 -5.44
N THR A 97 24.44 -7.98 -6.77
CA THR A 97 25.24 -8.88 -7.59
C THR A 97 26.29 -8.08 -8.37
N ASN A 98 27.52 -8.54 -8.35
CA ASN A 98 28.57 -7.98 -9.20
C ASN A 98 28.33 -8.44 -10.66
N VAL A 99 28.01 -7.49 -11.53
CA VAL A 99 27.79 -7.73 -12.97
C VAL A 99 28.97 -7.28 -13.84
N GLY A 100 30.06 -6.87 -13.22
CA GLY A 100 31.32 -6.55 -13.90
C GLY A 100 32.09 -7.81 -14.28
N ASP A 101 33.08 -7.66 -15.17
CA ASP A 101 33.95 -8.73 -15.63
C ASP A 101 35.08 -9.07 -14.65
N GLU A 102 35.33 -8.23 -13.65
CA GLU A 102 36.38 -8.36 -12.66
C GLU A 102 35.83 -8.39 -11.22
N ALA A 103 36.60 -8.99 -10.31
CA ALA A 103 36.31 -8.90 -8.88
C ALA A 103 36.48 -7.46 -8.39
N GLY A 104 35.49 -7.00 -7.60
CA GLY A 104 35.48 -5.66 -7.07
C GLY A 104 35.27 -5.62 -5.56
N ALA A 105 35.70 -4.52 -4.95
CA ALA A 105 35.43 -4.20 -3.54
C ALA A 105 34.68 -2.87 -3.48
N TRP A 106 33.62 -2.85 -2.66
CA TRP A 106 32.79 -1.68 -2.47
C TRP A 106 32.67 -1.35 -0.98
N THR A 107 32.62 -0.05 -0.68
CA THR A 107 32.30 0.49 0.63
C THR A 107 31.06 1.36 0.54
N VAL A 108 30.23 1.39 1.60
CA VAL A 108 29.02 2.19 1.60
C VAL A 108 29.29 3.62 2.07
N GLU A 109 28.76 4.59 1.33
CA GLU A 109 28.56 5.97 1.79
C GLU A 109 27.08 6.16 2.14
N ILE A 110 26.80 6.82 3.26
CA ILE A 110 25.45 7.04 3.77
C ILE A 110 25.20 8.53 3.95
N GLU A 111 24.18 9.04 3.28
CA GLU A 111 23.57 10.32 3.57
C GLU A 111 22.24 10.06 4.28
N ALA A 112 22.27 10.05 5.63
CA ALA A 112 21.09 9.72 6.40
C ALA A 112 19.98 10.78 6.23
N PRO A 113 18.70 10.38 6.09
CA PRO A 113 17.59 11.31 6.16
C PRO A 113 17.64 12.16 7.43
N PRO A 114 17.26 13.44 7.41
CA PRO A 114 17.35 14.32 8.59
C PRO A 114 16.67 13.71 9.82
N GLN A 115 17.33 13.83 10.99
CA GLN A 115 16.83 13.34 12.29
C GLN A 115 16.60 11.81 12.33
N THR A 116 17.32 11.08 11.49
CA THR A 116 17.43 9.61 11.53
C THR A 116 18.89 9.20 11.62
N SER A 117 19.14 7.94 11.92
CA SER A 117 20.42 7.29 11.66
C SER A 117 20.20 6.10 10.74
N VAL A 118 21.15 5.87 9.86
CA VAL A 118 21.16 4.73 8.95
C VAL A 118 22.42 3.92 9.18
N ALA A 119 22.29 2.61 9.31
CA ALA A 119 23.39 1.67 9.38
C ALA A 119 23.23 0.62 8.26
N VAL A 120 24.35 0.26 7.64
CA VAL A 120 24.41 -0.81 6.62
C VAL A 120 25.39 -1.87 7.11
N VAL A 121 24.98 -3.15 7.11
CA VAL A 121 25.79 -4.26 7.61
C VAL A 121 25.74 -5.44 6.63
N PRO A 122 26.90 -5.86 6.09
CA PRO A 122 28.22 -5.25 6.21
C PRO A 122 28.30 -3.88 5.49
N ASP A 123 29.22 -3.02 5.94
CA ASP A 123 29.50 -1.70 5.34
C ASP A 123 30.53 -1.75 4.21
N SER A 124 31.11 -2.92 3.98
CA SER A 124 32.06 -3.22 2.90
C SER A 124 31.84 -4.64 2.38
N ILE A 125 31.93 -4.80 1.06
CA ILE A 125 31.73 -6.08 0.37
C ILE A 125 32.82 -6.26 -0.69
N ALA A 126 33.21 -7.52 -0.93
CA ALA A 126 34.11 -7.90 -2.03
C ALA A 126 33.49 -9.08 -2.78
N LEU A 127 33.27 -8.93 -4.08
CA LEU A 127 32.53 -9.89 -4.87
C LEU A 127 33.29 -10.22 -6.18
N ALA A 128 33.38 -11.50 -6.49
CA ALA A 128 33.82 -11.98 -7.80
C ALA A 128 32.74 -11.68 -8.88
N PRO A 129 33.07 -11.72 -10.19
CA PRO A 129 32.08 -11.62 -11.24
C PRO A 129 30.92 -12.62 -11.07
N GLY A 130 29.68 -12.15 -11.14
CA GLY A 130 28.46 -12.94 -10.94
C GLY A 130 28.16 -13.32 -9.50
N GLU A 131 29.01 -12.96 -8.53
CA GLU A 131 28.76 -13.22 -7.10
C GLU A 131 27.77 -12.23 -6.50
N SER A 132 26.91 -12.72 -5.60
CA SER A 132 25.90 -11.93 -4.91
C SER A 132 26.13 -11.99 -3.40
N THR A 133 25.76 -10.90 -2.70
CA THR A 133 25.71 -10.87 -1.25
C THR A 133 24.52 -10.06 -0.76
N SER A 134 24.02 -10.41 0.42
CA SER A 134 23.00 -9.63 1.12
C SER A 134 23.63 -8.70 2.15
N PHE A 135 22.93 -7.60 2.41
CA PHE A 135 23.24 -6.64 3.46
C PHE A 135 21.96 -6.09 4.08
N ASP A 136 22.06 -5.70 5.34
CA ASP A 136 20.95 -5.13 6.08
C ASP A 136 21.07 -3.61 6.14
N VAL A 137 19.96 -2.92 5.92
CA VAL A 137 19.80 -1.47 6.06
C VAL A 137 18.88 -1.22 7.25
N THR A 138 19.44 -0.72 8.35
CA THR A 138 18.68 -0.34 9.53
C THR A 138 18.53 1.17 9.59
N VAL A 139 17.29 1.66 9.64
CA VAL A 139 16.99 3.07 9.87
C VAL A 139 16.36 3.25 11.23
N ASN A 140 16.91 4.19 12.03
CA ASN A 140 16.34 4.57 13.32
C ASN A 140 15.86 6.01 13.27
N TYR A 141 14.65 6.26 13.72
CA TYR A 141 14.16 7.60 13.99
C TYR A 141 14.76 8.11 15.31
N LEU A 142 15.31 9.30 15.30
CA LEU A 142 15.96 9.88 16.47
C LEU A 142 15.08 10.92 17.16
N SER A 143 14.47 11.82 16.39
CA SER A 143 13.66 12.92 16.93
C SER A 143 12.99 13.73 15.80
N GLY A 144 12.11 14.66 16.16
CA GLY A 144 11.57 15.68 15.26
C GLY A 144 10.06 15.50 15.01
N VAL A 145 9.56 16.11 13.94
CA VAL A 145 8.15 16.06 13.58
C VAL A 145 7.83 14.71 12.94
N LEU A 146 6.77 14.06 13.40
CA LEU A 146 6.24 12.83 12.83
C LEU A 146 5.44 13.09 11.56
N ASP A 147 5.17 12.05 10.80
CA ASP A 147 4.31 12.05 9.61
C ASP A 147 4.81 12.95 8.46
N LEU A 148 6.10 13.26 8.45
CA LEU A 148 6.78 13.96 7.36
C LEU A 148 7.81 13.06 6.69
N TRP A 149 7.75 13.00 5.37
CA TRP A 149 8.76 12.32 4.57
C TRP A 149 10.13 12.99 4.71
N ARG A 150 11.16 12.16 4.79
CA ARG A 150 12.56 12.55 4.89
C ARG A 150 13.36 11.73 3.92
N PHE A 151 14.33 12.38 3.28
CA PHE A 151 15.07 11.80 2.18
C PHE A 151 16.56 11.77 2.48
N GLY A 152 17.21 10.73 2.01
CA GLY A 152 18.63 10.48 2.10
C GLY A 152 19.07 9.52 1.02
N SER A 153 20.24 8.93 1.16
CA SER A 153 20.78 7.97 0.22
C SER A 153 21.77 7.00 0.83
N ILE A 154 21.92 5.87 0.14
CA ILE A 154 22.99 4.88 0.33
C ILE A 154 23.69 4.74 -1.02
N THR A 155 25.02 4.82 -1.04
CA THR A 155 25.81 4.66 -2.26
C THR A 155 26.93 3.67 -2.04
N TRP A 156 26.93 2.54 -2.72
CA TRP A 156 28.06 1.65 -2.78
C TRP A 156 29.10 2.21 -3.75
N ARG A 157 30.33 2.39 -3.27
CA ARG A 157 31.43 2.93 -4.05
C ARG A 157 32.60 1.97 -4.19
N SER A 158 33.10 1.85 -5.38
CA SER A 158 34.43 1.32 -5.72
C SER A 158 35.27 2.42 -6.36
N ASP A 159 36.48 2.06 -6.83
CA ASP A 159 37.34 3.02 -7.53
C ASP A 159 36.68 3.59 -8.81
N ASP A 160 35.87 2.76 -9.50
CA ASP A 160 35.32 3.09 -10.82
C ASP A 160 33.80 3.21 -10.84
N HIS A 161 33.07 2.78 -9.77
CA HIS A 161 31.61 2.70 -9.77
C HIS A 161 30.98 3.36 -8.56
N ALA A 162 29.80 3.93 -8.78
CA ALA A 162 28.92 4.45 -7.74
C ALA A 162 27.50 3.91 -7.98
N VAL A 163 26.99 3.14 -7.03
CA VAL A 163 25.68 2.46 -7.09
C VAL A 163 24.76 3.15 -6.08
N TYR A 164 24.02 4.13 -6.57
CA TYR A 164 23.16 5.02 -5.78
C TYR A 164 21.80 4.38 -5.50
N SER A 165 21.34 4.47 -4.27
CA SER A 165 20.01 4.05 -3.84
C SER A 165 19.36 5.14 -2.98
N PRO A 166 18.24 5.75 -3.43
CA PRO A 166 17.53 6.74 -2.62
C PRO A 166 16.90 6.07 -1.39
N VAL A 167 16.88 6.82 -0.29
CA VAL A 167 16.22 6.44 0.96
C VAL A 167 15.13 7.45 1.26
N ALA A 168 13.89 6.96 1.42
CA ALA A 168 12.73 7.76 1.80
C ALA A 168 12.06 7.15 3.04
N VAL A 169 11.94 7.91 4.11
CA VAL A 169 11.35 7.43 5.36
C VAL A 169 10.31 8.40 5.89
N GLN A 170 9.23 7.87 6.44
CA GLN A 170 8.21 8.65 7.14
C GLN A 170 8.08 8.13 8.58
N PRO A 171 8.71 8.81 9.56
CA PRO A 171 8.53 8.45 10.95
C PRO A 171 7.07 8.61 11.39
N THR A 172 6.54 7.60 12.07
CA THR A 172 5.17 7.60 12.57
C THR A 172 5.11 7.29 14.06
N SER A 173 4.06 7.73 14.71
CA SER A 173 3.82 7.38 16.11
C SER A 173 3.27 5.97 16.29
N ILE A 174 2.60 5.44 15.26
CA ILE A 174 1.98 4.11 15.28
C ILE A 174 2.15 3.45 13.92
N ASN A 175 2.59 2.18 13.93
CA ASN A 175 2.50 1.28 12.80
C ASN A 175 1.62 0.09 13.19
N ALA A 176 0.47 -0.05 12.55
CA ALA A 176 -0.52 -1.10 12.75
C ALA A 176 -0.97 -1.65 11.39
N PRO A 177 -1.47 -2.88 11.31
CA PRO A 177 -2.06 -3.42 10.09
C PRO A 177 -3.16 -2.51 9.54
N GLU A 178 -3.25 -2.39 8.23
CA GLU A 178 -4.32 -1.62 7.59
C GLU A 178 -5.68 -2.30 7.77
N GLU A 179 -5.68 -3.63 7.69
CA GLU A 179 -6.89 -4.44 7.83
C GLU A 179 -6.56 -5.78 8.45
N ILE A 180 -7.49 -6.31 9.26
CA ILE A 180 -7.53 -7.69 9.71
C ILE A 180 -8.82 -8.32 9.20
N THR A 181 -8.73 -9.56 8.73
CA THR A 181 -9.88 -10.32 8.24
C THR A 181 -10.03 -11.60 9.04
N SER A 182 -11.25 -11.91 9.46
CA SER A 182 -11.56 -13.14 10.18
C SER A 182 -12.97 -13.62 9.86
N PHE A 183 -13.40 -14.70 10.48
CA PHE A 183 -14.67 -15.37 10.18
C PHE A 183 -15.43 -15.76 11.44
N GLY A 184 -16.75 -15.88 11.29
CA GLY A 184 -17.66 -16.41 12.32
C GLY A 184 -18.44 -15.36 13.10
N GLY A 185 -19.61 -15.75 13.61
CA GLY A 185 -20.53 -14.86 14.33
C GLY A 185 -20.09 -14.44 15.73
N THR A 186 -19.07 -15.10 16.27
CA THR A 186 -18.38 -14.79 17.52
C THR A 186 -16.95 -15.26 17.41
N GLY A 187 -15.99 -14.45 17.80
CA GLY A 187 -14.58 -14.78 17.69
C GLY A 187 -13.67 -13.75 18.32
N SER A 188 -12.37 -13.98 18.17
CA SER A 188 -11.29 -13.13 18.64
C SER A 188 -10.11 -13.22 17.68
N GLU A 189 -9.46 -12.08 17.41
CA GLU A 189 -8.26 -11.97 16.59
C GLU A 189 -7.26 -11.06 17.29
N SER A 190 -5.96 -11.30 17.07
CA SER A 190 -4.90 -10.48 17.66
C SER A 190 -3.91 -10.06 16.62
N PHE A 191 -3.45 -8.81 16.70
CA PHE A 191 -2.43 -8.27 15.81
C PHE A 191 -1.43 -7.40 16.58
N GLU A 192 -0.27 -7.23 16.00
CA GLU A 192 0.81 -6.43 16.57
C GLU A 192 0.70 -4.97 16.13
N VAL A 193 1.02 -4.06 17.06
CA VAL A 193 1.13 -2.62 16.83
C VAL A 193 2.49 -2.15 17.31
N GLU A 194 3.24 -1.48 16.45
CA GLU A 194 4.52 -0.87 16.80
C GLU A 194 4.30 0.59 17.25
N PHE A 195 4.98 0.98 18.31
CA PHE A 195 4.83 2.30 18.92
C PHE A 195 6.09 3.16 18.75
N GLY A 196 5.96 4.28 18.04
CA GLY A 196 7.00 5.31 17.92
C GLY A 196 6.96 6.36 19.04
N TYR A 197 6.14 6.17 20.07
CA TYR A 197 6.01 7.10 21.20
C TYR A 197 5.96 6.35 22.55
N SER A 198 6.14 7.09 23.63
CA SER A 198 5.95 6.59 24.98
C SER A 198 4.77 7.31 25.65
N GLY A 199 3.85 6.56 26.24
CA GLY A 199 2.67 7.14 26.90
C GLY A 199 1.48 6.19 27.02
N ALA A 200 0.33 6.75 27.34
CA ALA A 200 -0.92 6.02 27.38
C ALA A 200 -1.36 5.62 25.95
N TYR A 201 -1.94 4.44 25.85
CA TYR A 201 -2.56 3.92 24.64
C TYR A 201 -3.92 3.31 24.95
N ALA A 202 -4.90 3.57 24.11
CA ALA A 202 -6.22 2.97 24.19
C ALA A 202 -6.79 2.85 22.76
N PRO A 203 -6.96 1.63 22.24
CA PRO A 203 -7.64 1.44 20.97
C PRO A 203 -9.11 1.81 21.09
N GLN A 204 -9.64 2.53 20.10
CA GLN A 204 -11.06 2.89 20.08
C GLN A 204 -11.75 2.11 18.96
N VAL A 205 -12.80 1.37 19.30
CA VAL A 205 -13.58 0.59 18.36
C VAL A 205 -14.63 1.43 17.63
N HIS A 206 -14.82 1.11 16.36
CA HIS A 206 -15.92 1.56 15.52
C HIS A 206 -16.63 0.29 15.04
N GLY A 207 -17.80 0.04 15.60
CA GLY A 207 -18.47 -1.26 15.56
C GLY A 207 -18.73 -1.80 14.17
N LEU A 208 -18.82 -3.14 14.11
CA LEU A 208 -19.00 -3.87 12.86
C LEU A 208 -20.35 -3.53 12.21
N ALA A 209 -20.28 -2.83 11.08
CA ALA A 209 -21.42 -2.40 10.29
C ALA A 209 -21.87 -3.49 9.32
N LEU A 210 -23.19 -3.62 9.15
CA LEU A 210 -23.77 -4.37 8.04
C LEU A 210 -23.62 -3.58 6.73
N PRO A 211 -23.45 -4.24 5.59
CA PRO A 211 -23.44 -3.57 4.29
C PRO A 211 -24.85 -3.14 3.88
N LEU A 212 -24.93 -2.06 3.13
CA LEU A 212 -26.02 -1.88 2.18
C LEU A 212 -25.72 -2.81 1.00
N ILE A 213 -26.66 -3.69 0.66
CA ILE A 213 -26.53 -4.64 -0.45
C ILE A 213 -27.38 -4.15 -1.61
N LEU A 214 -26.78 -4.03 -2.78
CA LEU A 214 -27.40 -3.59 -4.01
C LEU A 214 -27.20 -4.67 -5.07
N ASP A 215 -28.25 -5.43 -5.35
CA ASP A 215 -28.24 -6.38 -6.47
C ASP A 215 -28.25 -5.60 -7.79
N GLY A 216 -27.45 -6.05 -8.75
CA GLY A 216 -27.33 -5.42 -10.06
C GLY A 216 -27.08 -6.43 -11.16
N PHE A 217 -27.20 -5.94 -12.39
CA PHE A 217 -26.82 -6.63 -13.61
C PHE A 217 -26.09 -5.62 -14.49
N VAL A 218 -25.04 -6.05 -15.18
CA VAL A 218 -24.33 -5.26 -16.18
C VAL A 218 -24.07 -6.11 -17.41
N ASP A 219 -24.31 -5.56 -18.60
CA ASP A 219 -23.96 -6.19 -19.86
C ASP A 219 -22.45 -6.12 -20.11
N ASN A 220 -21.92 -7.02 -20.92
CA ASN A 220 -20.56 -6.94 -21.40
C ASN A 220 -20.34 -5.66 -22.23
N ASP A 221 -19.29 -4.89 -21.92
CA ASP A 221 -18.88 -3.77 -22.76
C ASP A 221 -17.91 -4.23 -23.87
N PRO A 222 -18.36 -4.36 -25.12
CA PRO A 222 -17.50 -4.81 -26.21
C PRO A 222 -16.36 -3.82 -26.53
N THR A 223 -16.46 -2.58 -26.03
CA THR A 223 -15.42 -1.57 -26.23
C THR A 223 -14.36 -1.58 -25.13
N LYS A 224 -14.64 -2.25 -24.01
CA LYS A 224 -13.81 -2.27 -22.80
C LYS A 224 -13.37 -0.86 -22.37
N THR A 225 -14.28 0.12 -22.50
CA THR A 225 -13.98 1.52 -22.25
C THR A 225 -15.06 2.14 -21.38
N PHE A 226 -14.75 2.37 -20.12
CA PHE A 226 -15.69 2.98 -19.18
C PHE A 226 -16.17 4.35 -19.66
N THR A 227 -17.46 4.59 -19.51
CA THR A 227 -18.11 5.89 -19.70
C THR A 227 -18.88 6.29 -18.43
N PHE A 228 -18.85 7.56 -18.05
CA PHE A 228 -19.59 8.05 -16.87
C PHE A 228 -21.13 7.89 -17.02
N ARG A 229 -21.61 7.79 -18.24
CA ARG A 229 -23.04 7.61 -18.48
C ARG A 229 -23.41 6.14 -18.38
N GLU A 230 -24.55 5.88 -17.80
CA GLU A 230 -25.18 4.57 -17.85
C GLU A 230 -25.39 4.14 -19.30
N THR A 231 -24.85 3.00 -19.67
CA THR A 231 -24.90 2.39 -21.01
C THR A 231 -25.12 0.89 -20.81
N ASP A 232 -25.22 0.13 -21.89
CA ASP A 232 -25.41 -1.32 -21.81
C ASP A 232 -24.24 -2.01 -21.03
N GLY A 233 -23.02 -1.47 -21.09
CA GLY A 233 -21.86 -1.98 -20.35
C GLY A 233 -21.58 -1.27 -19.02
N VAL A 234 -22.48 -0.42 -18.50
CA VAL A 234 -22.26 0.32 -17.24
C VAL A 234 -23.55 0.47 -16.45
N THR A 235 -23.58 -0.06 -15.25
CA THR A 235 -24.69 0.11 -14.30
C THR A 235 -24.30 1.04 -13.18
N ARG A 236 -25.17 1.98 -12.83
CA ARG A 236 -24.93 3.02 -11.82
C ARG A 236 -25.78 2.81 -10.59
N HIS A 237 -25.14 2.83 -9.42
CA HIS A 237 -25.78 2.90 -8.11
C HIS A 237 -25.54 4.27 -7.47
N VAL A 238 -26.55 4.80 -6.76
CA VAL A 238 -26.44 6.04 -6.01
C VAL A 238 -26.59 5.74 -4.53
N ILE A 239 -25.54 6.02 -3.76
CA ILE A 239 -25.44 5.69 -2.35
C ILE A 239 -25.29 6.98 -1.55
N SER A 240 -26.12 7.14 -0.51
CA SER A 240 -26.03 8.29 0.40
C SER A 240 -25.11 7.98 1.56
N VAL A 241 -24.11 8.82 1.76
CA VAL A 241 -23.23 8.78 2.94
C VAL A 241 -23.57 9.97 3.83
N THR A 242 -23.88 9.71 5.10
CA THR A 242 -24.24 10.74 6.08
C THR A 242 -23.03 11.46 6.64
N ALA A 243 -23.22 12.63 7.23
CA ALA A 243 -22.16 13.38 7.92
C ALA A 243 -21.51 12.56 9.07
N GLY A 244 -20.24 12.83 9.36
CA GLY A 244 -19.53 12.26 10.50
C GLY A 244 -19.08 10.81 10.34
N GLN A 245 -19.07 10.30 9.10
CA GLN A 245 -18.49 8.99 8.85
C GLN A 245 -16.96 9.06 8.92
N LEU A 246 -16.37 8.05 9.57
CA LEU A 246 -14.93 7.84 9.60
C LEU A 246 -14.44 7.15 8.34
N TYR A 247 -15.27 6.23 7.83
CA TYR A 247 -14.90 5.39 6.70
C TYR A 247 -16.12 4.98 5.86
N ALA A 248 -15.89 4.83 4.56
CA ALA A 248 -16.83 4.19 3.64
C ALA A 248 -16.07 3.28 2.68
N ARG A 249 -16.67 2.11 2.38
CA ARG A 249 -16.16 1.12 1.42
C ARG A 249 -17.25 0.75 0.44
N PHE A 250 -16.88 0.66 -0.83
CA PHE A 250 -17.69 0.10 -1.90
C PHE A 250 -16.92 -1.09 -2.47
N ALA A 251 -17.56 -2.26 -2.57
CA ALA A 251 -16.86 -3.47 -3.01
C ALA A 251 -17.76 -4.42 -3.79
N LEU A 252 -17.14 -5.10 -4.75
CA LEU A 252 -17.64 -6.29 -5.41
C LEU A 252 -16.79 -7.48 -4.93
N PHE A 253 -17.32 -8.68 -5.07
CA PHE A 253 -16.64 -9.92 -4.72
C PHE A 253 -16.95 -10.98 -5.77
N ASP A 254 -15.97 -11.72 -6.25
CA ASP A 254 -16.15 -12.83 -7.17
C ASP A 254 -17.20 -13.82 -6.66
N LEU A 255 -17.17 -14.10 -5.36
CA LEU A 255 -18.14 -14.99 -4.71
C LEU A 255 -19.61 -14.50 -4.81
N LEU A 256 -19.84 -13.21 -5.05
CA LEU A 256 -21.15 -12.56 -5.14
C LEU A 256 -21.48 -12.10 -6.58
N THR A 257 -20.70 -12.57 -7.55
CA THR A 257 -20.89 -12.42 -8.98
C THR A 257 -21.18 -13.79 -9.58
N ASP A 258 -21.94 -13.86 -10.66
CA ASP A 258 -22.29 -15.13 -11.32
C ASP A 258 -21.36 -15.41 -12.51
N GLY A 259 -20.41 -16.25 -12.40
CA GLY A 259 -19.51 -16.60 -13.49
C GLY A 259 -18.06 -16.21 -13.22
N ASP A 260 -17.27 -16.22 -14.29
CA ASP A 260 -15.84 -15.85 -14.29
C ASP A 260 -15.72 -14.47 -14.98
N ASP A 261 -16.27 -13.45 -14.31
CA ASP A 261 -16.42 -12.11 -14.85
C ASP A 261 -15.32 -11.17 -14.35
N ASP A 262 -14.97 -10.20 -15.18
CA ASP A 262 -14.10 -9.07 -14.90
C ASP A 262 -14.93 -7.79 -14.86
N LEU A 263 -15.29 -7.36 -13.65
CA LEU A 263 -16.11 -6.18 -13.39
C LEU A 263 -15.28 -5.10 -12.73
N ASP A 264 -15.19 -3.92 -13.34
CA ASP A 264 -14.53 -2.76 -12.75
C ASP A 264 -15.46 -1.90 -11.89
N LEU A 265 -14.89 -1.21 -10.91
CA LEU A 265 -15.59 -0.28 -10.03
C LEU A 265 -15.10 1.15 -10.22
N TYR A 266 -16.01 2.10 -10.49
CA TYR A 266 -15.69 3.54 -10.60
C TYR A 266 -16.53 4.36 -9.63
N VAL A 267 -15.89 5.18 -8.80
CA VAL A 267 -16.55 5.92 -7.73
C VAL A 267 -16.46 7.43 -7.93
N TYR A 268 -17.61 8.09 -7.84
CA TYR A 268 -17.74 9.55 -7.96
C TYR A 268 -18.46 10.13 -6.75
N TYR A 269 -18.02 11.28 -6.28
CA TYR A 269 -18.75 12.10 -5.31
C TYR A 269 -19.60 13.14 -6.04
N CYS A 270 -20.90 13.19 -5.76
CA CYS A 270 -21.88 14.01 -6.45
C CYS A 270 -22.49 15.14 -5.59
N GLY A 271 -21.87 15.46 -4.45
CA GLY A 271 -22.41 16.49 -3.55
C GLY A 271 -23.71 16.07 -2.87
N LEU A 272 -24.36 17.04 -2.22
CA LEU A 272 -25.64 16.80 -1.53
C LEU A 272 -26.83 16.70 -2.48
N ASP A 273 -26.77 17.36 -3.61
CA ASP A 273 -27.87 17.50 -4.57
C ASP A 273 -27.76 16.57 -5.79
N GLY A 274 -26.63 15.89 -5.94
CA GLY A 274 -26.36 14.99 -7.07
C GLY A 274 -26.17 15.71 -8.42
N ALA A 275 -26.07 17.04 -8.43
CA ALA A 275 -26.07 17.82 -9.68
C ALA A 275 -24.73 17.78 -10.41
N SER A 276 -23.63 17.62 -9.69
CA SER A 276 -22.27 17.58 -10.26
C SER A 276 -21.46 16.48 -9.58
N CYS A 277 -20.85 15.63 -10.38
CA CYS A 277 -20.03 14.52 -9.88
C CYS A 277 -18.56 14.72 -10.22
N THR A 278 -17.70 14.49 -9.23
CA THR A 278 -16.24 14.45 -9.38
C THR A 278 -15.77 13.03 -9.15
N ARG A 279 -14.95 12.51 -10.05
CA ARG A 279 -14.35 11.17 -9.90
C ARG A 279 -13.43 11.17 -8.69
N LEU A 280 -13.61 10.18 -7.81
CA LEU A 280 -12.71 9.90 -6.70
C LEU A 280 -11.64 8.88 -7.09
N GLY A 281 -12.01 7.85 -7.84
CA GLY A 281 -11.08 6.84 -8.33
C GLY A 281 -11.80 5.64 -8.92
N GLU A 282 -11.03 4.57 -9.10
CA GLU A 282 -11.46 3.30 -9.68
C GLU A 282 -10.74 2.14 -8.99
N SER A 283 -11.26 0.96 -9.16
CA SER A 283 -10.64 -0.33 -8.93
C SER A 283 -10.94 -1.18 -10.16
N GLY A 284 -9.95 -1.84 -10.76
CA GLY A 284 -10.05 -2.57 -12.01
C GLY A 284 -8.94 -3.62 -12.06
N GLU A 285 -9.08 -4.64 -11.23
CA GLU A 285 -8.24 -5.84 -11.23
C GLU A 285 -8.81 -6.83 -12.26
N PRO A 286 -8.07 -7.83 -12.72
CA PRO A 286 -8.54 -8.77 -13.75
C PRO A 286 -9.54 -9.82 -13.20
N THR A 287 -10.39 -9.43 -12.28
CA THR A 287 -11.48 -10.22 -11.67
C THR A 287 -12.59 -9.28 -11.20
N SER A 288 -13.66 -9.83 -10.62
CA SER A 288 -14.69 -9.00 -9.94
C SER A 288 -14.40 -8.74 -8.46
N GLU A 289 -13.19 -8.98 -7.99
CA GLU A 289 -12.78 -8.68 -6.61
C GLU A 289 -12.33 -7.21 -6.50
N GLU A 290 -13.31 -6.30 -6.43
CA GLU A 290 -13.09 -4.87 -6.53
C GLU A 290 -13.38 -4.13 -5.23
N ARG A 291 -12.56 -3.13 -4.91
CA ARG A 291 -12.68 -2.37 -3.66
C ARG A 291 -12.28 -0.91 -3.84
N PHE A 292 -13.13 -0.01 -3.39
CA PHE A 292 -12.82 1.42 -3.30
C PHE A 292 -13.14 1.96 -1.91
N ASP A 293 -12.14 2.52 -1.26
CA ASP A 293 -12.16 2.97 0.12
C ASP A 293 -12.07 4.49 0.22
N VAL A 294 -12.87 5.08 1.10
CA VAL A 294 -12.87 6.53 1.35
C VAL A 294 -12.72 6.79 2.84
N PHE A 295 -11.58 7.35 3.22
CA PHE A 295 -11.35 7.81 4.59
C PHE A 295 -11.98 9.19 4.81
N ARG A 296 -12.76 9.34 5.90
CA ARG A 296 -13.52 10.55 6.22
C ARG A 296 -14.34 11.06 5.04
N PRO A 297 -15.27 10.25 4.50
CA PRO A 297 -16.04 10.62 3.34
C PRO A 297 -16.86 11.88 3.61
N ALA A 298 -16.95 12.76 2.61
CA ALA A 298 -17.83 13.91 2.67
C ALA A 298 -19.32 13.45 2.70
N GLU A 299 -20.15 14.16 3.44
CA GLU A 299 -21.59 13.93 3.39
C GLU A 299 -22.12 14.19 1.98
N GLY A 300 -22.95 13.29 1.46
CA GLY A 300 -23.58 13.47 0.15
C GLY A 300 -23.83 12.17 -0.60
N LEU A 301 -24.05 12.31 -1.88
CA LEU A 301 -24.33 11.21 -2.79
C LEU A 301 -23.04 10.73 -3.47
N TYR A 302 -22.88 9.42 -3.49
CA TYR A 302 -21.81 8.72 -4.20
C TYR A 302 -22.43 7.95 -5.36
N ALA A 303 -21.97 8.22 -6.57
CA ALA A 303 -22.32 7.44 -7.73
C ALA A 303 -21.25 6.37 -7.92
N VAL A 304 -21.64 5.12 -7.72
CA VAL A 304 -20.79 3.94 -7.86
C VAL A 304 -21.23 3.25 -9.15
N HIS A 305 -20.31 3.17 -10.11
CA HIS A 305 -20.57 2.52 -11.39
C HIS A 305 -19.86 1.18 -11.41
N VAL A 306 -20.59 0.17 -11.85
CA VAL A 306 -20.06 -1.16 -12.15
C VAL A 306 -19.96 -1.26 -13.67
N HIS A 307 -18.78 -1.57 -14.18
CA HIS A 307 -18.48 -1.69 -15.60
C HIS A 307 -18.20 -3.16 -15.92
N GLY A 308 -18.94 -3.71 -16.87
CA GLY A 308 -18.73 -5.07 -17.37
C GLY A 308 -17.57 -5.11 -18.37
N PHE A 309 -16.32 -5.08 -17.86
CA PHE A 309 -15.12 -5.03 -18.69
C PHE A 309 -14.99 -6.29 -19.55
N GLU A 310 -15.16 -7.46 -18.93
CA GLU A 310 -15.27 -8.75 -19.63
C GLU A 310 -16.22 -9.65 -18.84
N THR A 311 -17.32 -10.05 -19.45
CA THR A 311 -18.31 -10.91 -18.81
C THR A 311 -18.53 -12.16 -19.63
N ASP A 312 -18.85 -13.28 -18.98
CA ASP A 312 -19.22 -14.50 -19.62
C ASP A 312 -20.72 -14.50 -20.04
N GLU A 313 -21.21 -15.62 -20.57
CA GLU A 313 -22.62 -15.76 -20.93
C GLU A 313 -23.44 -16.25 -19.73
N VAL A 314 -24.42 -15.44 -19.30
CA VAL A 314 -25.45 -15.83 -18.33
C VAL A 314 -26.76 -16.18 -19.02
N GLU A 315 -27.77 -16.69 -18.29
CA GLU A 315 -29.11 -16.96 -18.81
C GLU A 315 -29.73 -15.64 -19.31
N GLY A 316 -29.74 -15.45 -20.65
CA GLY A 316 -30.28 -14.25 -21.31
C GLY A 316 -29.27 -13.48 -22.17
N GLY A 317 -27.98 -13.83 -22.18
CA GLY A 317 -26.95 -13.20 -23.01
C GLY A 317 -25.69 -12.86 -22.23
N PRO A 318 -24.70 -12.23 -22.87
CA PRO A 318 -23.46 -11.82 -22.20
C PRO A 318 -23.72 -10.70 -21.20
N GLY A 319 -23.31 -10.89 -19.96
CA GLY A 319 -23.46 -9.95 -18.84
C GLY A 319 -23.20 -10.66 -17.51
N ALA A 320 -23.23 -9.94 -16.42
CA ALA A 320 -23.00 -10.44 -15.07
C ALA A 320 -24.07 -9.97 -14.10
N ASN A 321 -24.62 -10.88 -13.27
CA ASN A 321 -25.32 -10.51 -12.06
C ASN A 321 -24.32 -10.36 -10.91
N TYR A 322 -24.44 -9.31 -10.14
CA TYR A 322 -23.53 -9.01 -9.04
C TYR A 322 -24.26 -8.44 -7.83
N ARG A 323 -23.55 -8.45 -6.68
CA ARG A 323 -23.92 -7.70 -5.49
C ARG A 323 -22.88 -6.67 -5.17
N LEU A 324 -23.24 -5.39 -5.29
CA LEU A 324 -22.43 -4.31 -4.77
C LEU A 324 -22.71 -4.15 -3.27
N LEU A 325 -21.67 -4.24 -2.47
CA LEU A 325 -21.73 -4.03 -1.04
C LEU A 325 -21.17 -2.65 -0.70
N ALA A 326 -21.88 -1.90 0.15
CA ALA A 326 -21.45 -0.60 0.61
C ALA A 326 -21.56 -0.50 2.13
N TRP A 327 -20.45 -0.12 2.78
CA TRP A 327 -20.40 0.13 4.22
C TRP A 327 -20.06 1.58 4.50
N SER A 328 -20.55 2.06 5.62
CA SER A 328 -19.99 3.23 6.29
C SER A 328 -20.16 3.11 7.80
N PHE A 329 -19.19 3.63 8.54
CA PHE A 329 -19.26 3.74 9.98
C PHE A 329 -18.67 5.07 10.47
N GLY A 330 -19.24 5.59 11.56
CA GLY A 330 -18.90 6.90 12.10
C GLY A 330 -17.72 6.93 13.04
N GLU A 331 -17.23 8.13 13.36
CA GLU A 331 -16.19 8.34 14.38
C GLU A 331 -16.66 7.92 15.79
N ILE A 332 -17.96 7.97 16.03
CA ILE A 332 -18.60 7.53 17.29
C ILE A 332 -19.66 6.49 16.92
N ASP A 333 -19.23 5.28 16.61
CA ASP A 333 -20.12 4.20 16.22
C ASP A 333 -19.82 2.94 17.03
N ASP A 334 -20.31 2.91 18.26
CA ASP A 334 -20.25 1.72 19.11
C ASP A 334 -21.57 0.93 19.00
N ARG A 335 -21.55 -0.18 18.27
CA ARG A 335 -22.69 -1.07 18.06
C ARG A 335 -22.79 -2.17 19.12
N GLY A 336 -21.82 -2.23 20.05
CA GLY A 336 -21.77 -3.24 21.11
C GLY A 336 -21.46 -4.66 20.62
N ASN A 337 -21.07 -4.81 19.35
CA ASN A 337 -20.77 -6.11 18.74
C ASN A 337 -19.26 -6.37 18.57
N MET A 338 -18.40 -5.38 18.92
CA MET A 338 -16.94 -5.49 18.90
C MET A 338 -16.33 -4.78 20.11
N SER A 339 -15.23 -5.32 20.61
CA SER A 339 -14.38 -4.68 21.62
C SER A 339 -12.90 -4.86 21.25
N ALA A 340 -12.03 -3.97 21.72
CA ALA A 340 -10.60 -4.09 21.55
C ALA A 340 -9.85 -3.85 22.84
N ASN A 341 -8.83 -4.66 23.10
CA ASN A 341 -7.95 -4.56 24.25
C ASN A 341 -6.49 -4.48 23.79
N GLY A 342 -5.71 -3.63 24.44
CA GLY A 342 -4.29 -3.46 24.18
C GLY A 342 -3.53 -3.03 25.44
N PRO A 343 -2.21 -2.78 25.33
CA PRO A 343 -1.41 -2.31 26.46
C PRO A 343 -1.89 -0.91 26.90
N ALA A 344 -2.09 -0.68 28.21
CA ALA A 344 -2.52 0.63 28.71
C ALA A 344 -1.44 1.72 28.60
N PHE A 345 -0.15 1.32 28.59
CA PHE A 345 1.02 2.17 28.43
C PHE A 345 2.01 1.51 27.48
N VAL A 346 2.62 2.32 26.64
CA VAL A 346 3.60 1.87 25.64
C VAL A 346 4.89 2.69 25.73
N SER A 347 5.96 2.15 25.18
CA SER A 347 7.25 2.82 25.04
C SER A 347 7.66 2.89 23.59
N ALA A 348 8.28 3.99 23.19
CA ALA A 348 8.83 4.12 21.84
C ALA A 348 9.77 2.95 21.51
N GLY A 349 9.61 2.39 20.32
CA GLY A 349 10.37 1.23 19.85
C GLY A 349 9.89 -0.12 20.39
N THR A 350 8.76 -0.18 21.05
CA THR A 350 8.16 -1.45 21.48
C THR A 350 7.00 -1.84 20.59
N THR A 351 6.76 -3.13 20.51
CA THR A 351 5.58 -3.72 19.89
C THR A 351 4.63 -4.18 21.00
N GLY A 352 3.33 -4.03 20.78
CA GLY A 352 2.30 -4.52 21.68
C GLY A 352 1.17 -5.18 20.92
N THR A 353 0.58 -6.19 21.52
CA THR A 353 -0.55 -6.96 20.97
C THR A 353 -1.86 -6.24 21.23
N VAL A 354 -2.68 -6.04 20.20
CA VAL A 354 -4.07 -5.64 20.31
C VAL A 354 -4.95 -6.85 20.01
N THR A 355 -5.89 -7.16 20.89
CA THR A 355 -6.86 -8.24 20.71
C THR A 355 -8.23 -7.63 20.48
N VAL A 356 -8.91 -8.11 19.44
CA VAL A 356 -10.26 -7.72 19.04
C VAL A 356 -11.19 -8.90 19.27
N ASP A 357 -12.27 -8.67 19.99
CA ASP A 357 -13.32 -9.64 20.21
C ASP A 357 -14.61 -9.18 19.56
N TRP A 358 -15.36 -10.09 18.92
CA TRP A 358 -16.68 -9.80 18.35
C TRP A 358 -17.70 -10.86 18.69
N GLN A 359 -18.98 -10.46 18.66
CA GLN A 359 -20.07 -11.36 18.97
C GLN A 359 -21.41 -10.93 18.35
N GLY A 360 -22.31 -11.88 18.23
CA GLY A 360 -23.69 -11.61 17.83
C GLY A 360 -23.87 -11.23 16.36
N LEU A 361 -22.91 -11.61 15.49
CA LEU A 361 -22.99 -11.36 14.07
C LEU A 361 -23.92 -12.39 13.41
N VAL A 362 -24.74 -11.95 12.45
CA VAL A 362 -25.65 -12.83 11.70
C VAL A 362 -24.92 -13.49 10.55
N SER A 363 -25.34 -14.71 10.20
CA SER A 363 -24.72 -15.53 9.16
C SER A 363 -24.95 -15.00 7.75
N ASN A 364 -24.10 -15.41 6.80
CA ASN A 364 -24.14 -15.12 5.36
C ASN A 364 -24.06 -13.61 5.06
N THR A 365 -23.21 -12.91 5.77
CA THR A 365 -22.93 -11.52 5.49
C THR A 365 -21.49 -11.15 5.85
N ILE A 366 -21.00 -10.05 5.31
CA ILE A 366 -19.68 -9.50 5.59
C ILE A 366 -19.88 -8.22 6.40
N TYR A 367 -19.21 -8.13 7.53
CA TYR A 367 -19.19 -6.96 8.39
C TYR A 367 -17.92 -6.17 8.21
N LEU A 368 -18.02 -4.84 8.26
CA LEU A 368 -16.87 -3.94 8.27
C LEU A 368 -16.93 -3.02 9.48
N GLY A 369 -15.85 -2.90 10.19
CA GLY A 369 -15.63 -1.97 11.28
C GLY A 369 -14.20 -1.47 11.30
N GLY A 370 -13.79 -0.82 12.39
CA GLY A 370 -12.44 -0.32 12.52
C GLY A 370 -12.00 -0.11 13.95
N ILE A 371 -10.70 0.03 14.11
CA ILE A 371 -10.04 0.38 15.36
C ILE A 371 -9.15 1.58 15.10
N THR A 372 -9.43 2.71 15.73
CA THR A 372 -8.51 3.83 15.69
C THR A 372 -7.49 3.74 16.81
N HIS A 373 -6.26 4.06 16.45
CA HIS A 373 -5.11 4.17 17.32
C HIS A 373 -4.78 5.65 17.48
N ASN A 374 -5.07 6.21 18.65
CA ASN A 374 -4.96 7.65 18.89
C ASN A 374 -3.74 7.97 19.77
N PRO A 375 -2.55 8.23 19.18
CA PRO A 375 -1.38 8.65 19.91
C PRO A 375 -1.55 10.09 20.42
N PRO A 376 -0.81 10.50 21.48
CA PRO A 376 -0.86 11.88 21.97
C PRO A 376 -0.22 12.88 20.98
N GLN A 377 0.55 12.43 20.03
CA GLN A 377 1.20 13.21 18.96
C GLN A 377 1.26 12.38 17.67
N GLY A 378 1.23 13.07 16.53
CA GLY A 378 1.21 12.43 15.22
C GLY A 378 -0.20 12.10 14.74
N GLN A 379 -0.28 11.43 13.60
CA GLN A 379 -1.56 11.03 13.03
C GLN A 379 -2.11 9.78 13.72
N SER A 380 -3.42 9.71 13.84
CA SER A 380 -4.11 8.50 14.29
C SER A 380 -4.00 7.42 13.20
N GLY A 381 -3.71 6.19 13.62
CA GLY A 381 -3.82 5.00 12.77
C GLY A 381 -5.26 4.48 12.73
N LEU A 382 -5.60 3.76 11.67
CA LEU A 382 -6.85 3.00 11.54
C LEU A 382 -6.52 1.59 11.08
N THR A 383 -6.95 0.60 11.85
CA THR A 383 -6.99 -0.80 11.41
C THR A 383 -8.44 -1.15 11.10
N LEU A 384 -8.73 -1.55 9.87
CA LEU A 384 -10.03 -2.06 9.48
C LEU A 384 -10.23 -3.48 10.00
N VAL A 385 -11.48 -3.83 10.28
CA VAL A 385 -11.85 -5.16 10.76
C VAL A 385 -12.96 -5.67 9.86
N THR A 386 -12.64 -6.68 9.05
CA THR A 386 -13.59 -7.36 8.15
C THR A 386 -13.91 -8.75 8.70
N ILE A 387 -15.17 -9.03 8.97
CA ILE A 387 -15.62 -10.33 9.47
C ILE A 387 -16.64 -10.94 8.49
N GLY A 388 -16.26 -12.07 7.87
CA GLY A 388 -17.17 -12.92 7.10
C GLY A 388 -17.94 -13.86 8.02
N ASN A 389 -19.26 -13.97 7.87
CA ASN A 389 -20.07 -14.87 8.68
C ASN A 389 -21.19 -15.56 7.88
#